data_15561c72e12498fe1b29c8c0e5b755c7
#
_entry.id   15561c72e12498fe1b29c8c0e5b755c7
#
_cell.length_a   1.000
_cell.length_b   1.000
_cell.length_c   1.000
_cell.angle_alpha   90.00
_cell.angle_beta   90.00
_cell.angle_gamma   90.00
#
_symmetry.space_group_name_H-M   'P 1'
#
loop_
_entity.id
_entity.type
_entity.pdbx_description
1 polymer ?
#
loop_
_entity_poly.entity_id
_entity_poly.type
_entity_poly.pdbx_seq_one_letter_code
_entity_poly.pdbx_strand_id
1 'polypeptide(L)'
;MPRSRSRTADLVWYERADGGLRKQPVQERSRAVVEQILEAAAELVQDSGFEAVIGSPTLLLDRTGVSRGSFYAFFESPEHVLDELCYRQMKDSTATFQQALDARRGRRWNEIVDILVDYYAEEHRTPLVRELWVRQNLTQRVRALDELCIDDWAGRVLDQFRRHAPKFDGLTRLHCSVALHALERLAQFAFTDDEDGDPAVIDQARLMLTQFFAAHAGK
;
A
#
# COMPACT_ATOMS: atom_id res chain seq x y z
N MET A 1 -16.59 28.64 20.04
CA MET A 1 -15.21 28.70 19.53
C MET A 1 -14.96 27.44 18.70
N PRO A 2 -14.68 27.54 17.39
CA PRO A 2 -14.39 26.35 16.59
C PRO A 2 -13.04 25.78 17.03
N ARG A 3 -13.02 24.49 17.37
CA ARG A 3 -11.77 23.77 17.67
C ARG A 3 -10.90 23.79 16.41
N SER A 4 -9.69 24.32 16.52
CA SER A 4 -8.65 24.27 15.51
C SER A 4 -8.52 22.81 15.04
N ARG A 5 -8.89 22.51 13.79
CA ARG A 5 -8.53 21.26 13.13
C ARG A 5 -7.01 21.17 13.16
N SER A 6 -6.49 20.12 13.78
CA SER A 6 -5.05 19.88 13.84
C SER A 6 -4.52 19.83 12.40
N ARG A 7 -3.49 20.63 12.10
CA ARG A 7 -2.80 20.69 10.80
C ARG A 7 -2.31 19.31 10.32
N THR A 8 -2.11 18.36 11.24
CA THR A 8 -1.70 16.97 10.97
C THR A 8 -2.79 16.12 10.34
N ALA A 9 -4.07 16.47 10.42
CA ALA A 9 -5.16 15.67 9.84
C ALA A 9 -5.31 15.86 8.32
N ASP A 10 -4.69 16.89 7.74
CA ASP A 10 -4.75 17.21 6.31
C ASP A 10 -3.50 16.68 5.55
N LEU A 11 -2.50 16.12 6.26
CA LEU A 11 -1.29 15.56 5.65
C LEU A 11 -1.56 14.14 5.12
N VAL A 12 -1.01 13.83 3.96
CA VAL A 12 -1.00 12.46 3.41
C VAL A 12 -0.27 11.52 4.38
N TRP A 13 -0.65 10.26 4.45
CA TRP A 13 -0.13 9.31 5.44
C TRP A 13 1.42 9.26 5.49
N TYR A 14 2.09 9.29 4.35
CA TYR A 14 3.56 9.24 4.26
C TYR A 14 4.27 10.54 4.71
N GLU A 15 3.55 11.63 4.90
CA GLU A 15 4.07 12.85 5.54
C GLU A 15 4.00 12.78 7.07
N ARG A 16 3.29 11.77 7.61
CA ARG A 16 3.12 11.51 9.04
C ARG A 16 3.96 10.35 9.56
N ALA A 17 4.68 9.66 8.68
CA ALA A 17 5.43 8.45 8.99
C ALA A 17 6.72 8.38 8.19
N ASP A 18 7.69 7.65 8.73
CA ASP A 18 8.98 7.40 8.12
C ASP A 18 9.10 5.91 7.74
N GLY A 19 9.89 5.62 6.69
CA GLY A 19 10.31 4.28 6.33
C GLY A 19 11.40 3.72 7.27
N GLY A 20 12.31 2.90 6.74
CA GLY A 20 13.37 2.24 7.49
C GLY A 20 14.71 2.98 7.52
N LEU A 21 14.84 4.15 6.88
CA LEU A 21 16.08 4.90 6.82
C LEU A 21 16.43 5.58 8.16
N ARG A 22 17.67 5.38 8.64
CA ARG A 22 18.22 6.13 9.79
C ARG A 22 18.42 7.61 9.51
N LYS A 23 18.73 7.95 8.26
CA LYS A 23 18.91 9.32 7.76
C LYS A 23 18.67 9.38 6.26
N GLN A 24 18.17 10.51 5.79
CA GLN A 24 17.99 10.73 4.36
C GLN A 24 19.35 10.92 3.64
N PRO A 25 19.58 10.24 2.49
CA PRO A 25 20.80 10.41 1.71
C PRO A 25 20.76 11.77 0.99
N VAL A 26 21.75 12.62 1.29
CA VAL A 26 21.81 13.99 0.74
C VAL A 26 22.56 14.04 -0.60
N GLN A 27 23.68 13.30 -0.68
CA GLN A 27 24.56 13.29 -1.86
C GLN A 27 24.12 12.20 -2.86
N GLU A 28 24.37 12.44 -4.16
CA GLU A 28 24.06 11.51 -5.24
C GLU A 28 24.64 10.10 -5.01
N ARG A 29 25.91 10.03 -4.63
CA ARG A 29 26.56 8.75 -4.30
C ARG A 29 25.85 8.00 -3.16
N SER A 30 25.36 8.73 -2.16
CA SER A 30 24.63 8.13 -1.03
C SER A 30 23.26 7.63 -1.45
N ARG A 31 22.57 8.35 -2.34
CA ARG A 31 21.31 7.92 -2.92
C ARG A 31 21.49 6.64 -3.72
N ALA A 32 22.50 6.59 -4.60
CA ALA A 32 22.81 5.39 -5.38
C ALA A 32 23.07 4.17 -4.49
N VAL A 33 23.77 4.31 -3.36
CA VAL A 33 24.00 3.22 -2.39
C VAL A 33 22.68 2.74 -1.78
N VAL A 34 21.79 3.65 -1.39
CA VAL A 34 20.48 3.29 -0.83
C VAL A 34 19.63 2.57 -1.86
N GLU A 35 19.54 3.10 -3.09
CA GLU A 35 18.78 2.46 -4.18
C GLU A 35 19.32 1.05 -4.48
N GLN A 36 20.64 0.89 -4.59
CA GLN A 36 21.27 -0.41 -4.81
C GLN A 36 20.90 -1.44 -3.73
N ILE A 37 20.83 -1.02 -2.46
CA ILE A 37 20.45 -1.89 -1.35
C ILE A 37 18.97 -2.27 -1.46
N LEU A 38 18.09 -1.33 -1.79
CA LEU A 38 16.65 -1.56 -1.91
C LEU A 38 16.31 -2.45 -3.12
N GLU A 39 16.95 -2.23 -4.27
CA GLU A 39 16.81 -3.07 -5.46
C GLU A 39 17.23 -4.51 -5.15
N ALA A 40 18.40 -4.70 -4.52
CA ALA A 40 18.88 -6.03 -4.14
C ALA A 40 17.95 -6.70 -3.11
N ALA A 41 17.37 -5.93 -2.18
CA ALA A 41 16.39 -6.46 -1.23
C ALA A 41 15.11 -6.93 -1.93
N ALA A 42 14.61 -6.17 -2.89
CA ALA A 42 13.43 -6.55 -3.66
C ALA A 42 13.66 -7.84 -4.47
N GLU A 43 14.82 -7.97 -5.13
CA GLU A 43 15.21 -9.19 -5.84
C GLU A 43 15.34 -10.39 -4.87
N LEU A 44 16.06 -10.21 -3.75
CA LEU A 44 16.29 -11.28 -2.78
C LEU A 44 15.00 -11.77 -2.12
N VAL A 45 14.04 -10.88 -1.85
CA VAL A 45 12.72 -11.25 -1.33
C VAL A 45 11.99 -12.16 -2.32
N GLN A 46 12.06 -11.85 -3.61
CA GLN A 46 11.43 -12.67 -4.66
C GLN A 46 12.17 -14.00 -4.89
N ASP A 47 13.51 -13.99 -4.86
CA ASP A 47 14.35 -15.17 -5.14
C ASP A 47 14.43 -16.13 -3.95
N SER A 48 14.53 -15.61 -2.73
CA SER A 48 14.91 -16.38 -1.53
C SER A 48 13.88 -16.27 -0.39
N GLY A 49 12.89 -15.40 -0.53
CA GLY A 49 11.84 -15.15 0.45
C GLY A 49 12.23 -14.13 1.54
N PHE A 50 11.21 -13.63 2.21
CA PHE A 50 11.31 -12.61 3.26
C PHE A 50 12.23 -13.03 4.42
N GLU A 51 12.04 -14.25 4.95
CA GLU A 51 12.80 -14.75 6.10
C GLU A 51 14.31 -14.86 5.84
N ALA A 52 14.70 -15.19 4.61
CA ALA A 52 16.11 -15.26 4.22
C ALA A 52 16.77 -13.87 4.26
N VAL A 53 16.03 -12.84 3.84
CA VAL A 53 16.54 -11.46 3.82
C VAL A 53 16.68 -10.91 5.23
N ILE A 54 15.65 -11.03 6.08
CA ILE A 54 15.71 -10.49 7.46
C ILE A 54 16.72 -11.25 8.33
N GLY A 55 16.91 -12.55 8.08
CA GLY A 55 17.81 -13.41 8.85
C GLY A 55 19.30 -13.15 8.62
N SER A 56 19.71 -12.49 7.52
CA SER A 56 21.11 -12.35 7.17
C SER A 56 21.46 -11.05 6.45
N PRO A 57 22.08 -10.09 7.16
CA PRO A 57 22.68 -8.90 6.52
C PRO A 57 23.70 -9.27 5.43
N THR A 58 24.34 -10.44 5.54
CA THR A 58 25.38 -10.89 4.62
C THR A 58 24.82 -11.07 3.21
N LEU A 59 23.59 -11.60 3.07
CA LEU A 59 22.98 -11.75 1.74
C LEU A 59 22.86 -10.42 0.98
N LEU A 60 22.43 -9.36 1.64
CA LEU A 60 22.35 -8.02 1.05
C LEU A 60 23.74 -7.46 0.72
N LEU A 61 24.70 -7.63 1.62
CA LEU A 61 26.07 -7.15 1.43
C LEU A 61 26.76 -7.86 0.26
N ASP A 62 26.62 -9.19 0.17
CA ASP A 62 27.22 -10.00 -0.90
C ASP A 62 26.57 -9.70 -2.26
N ARG A 63 25.23 -9.53 -2.31
CA ARG A 63 24.48 -9.19 -3.54
C ARG A 63 24.88 -7.81 -4.06
N THR A 64 25.06 -6.83 -3.16
CA THR A 64 25.34 -5.43 -3.54
C THR A 64 26.82 -5.09 -3.64
N GLY A 65 27.70 -5.81 -2.95
CA GLY A 65 29.10 -5.42 -2.75
C GLY A 65 29.28 -4.13 -1.92
N VAL A 66 28.21 -3.62 -1.30
CA VAL A 66 28.24 -2.45 -0.43
C VAL A 66 28.99 -2.77 0.85
N SER A 67 29.90 -1.88 1.30
CA SER A 67 30.60 -2.10 2.56
C SER A 67 29.66 -2.08 3.76
N ARG A 68 30.00 -2.86 4.81
CA ARG A 68 29.24 -2.85 6.07
C ARG A 68 29.06 -1.44 6.63
N GLY A 69 30.11 -0.61 6.60
CA GLY A 69 30.04 0.78 7.06
C GLY A 69 29.02 1.61 6.27
N SER A 70 28.95 1.43 4.95
CA SER A 70 27.99 2.12 4.10
C SER A 70 26.56 1.63 4.36
N PHE A 71 26.36 0.32 4.56
CA PHE A 71 25.06 -0.25 4.90
C PHE A 71 24.53 0.33 6.22
N TYR A 72 25.31 0.19 7.31
CA TYR A 72 24.90 0.66 8.64
C TYR A 72 24.83 2.18 8.80
N ALA A 73 25.36 2.93 7.83
CA ALA A 73 25.16 4.38 7.77
C ALA A 73 23.69 4.75 7.46
N PHE A 74 22.95 3.90 6.75
CA PHE A 74 21.57 4.16 6.30
C PHE A 74 20.54 3.23 6.91
N PHE A 75 20.86 1.97 7.19
CA PHE A 75 19.94 0.97 7.73
C PHE A 75 20.50 0.37 9.01
N GLU A 76 19.64 0.15 10.00
CA GLU A 76 20.06 -0.49 11.26
C GLU A 76 20.14 -2.02 11.13
N SER A 77 19.28 -2.58 10.28
CA SER A 77 19.17 -4.01 10.02
C SER A 77 18.56 -4.27 8.64
N PRO A 78 18.60 -5.52 8.13
CA PRO A 78 17.84 -5.89 6.94
C PRO A 78 16.35 -5.67 7.04
N GLU A 79 15.77 -5.83 8.23
CA GLU A 79 14.35 -5.53 8.49
C GLU A 79 14.04 -4.06 8.15
N HIS A 80 14.90 -3.11 8.53
CA HIS A 80 14.73 -1.71 8.18
C HIS A 80 14.90 -1.43 6.68
N VAL A 81 15.63 -2.27 5.94
CA VAL A 81 15.67 -2.19 4.47
C VAL A 81 14.29 -2.55 3.90
N LEU A 82 13.66 -3.61 4.41
CA LEU A 82 12.33 -4.01 3.98
C LEU A 82 11.25 -2.99 4.41
N ASP A 83 11.38 -2.39 5.60
CA ASP A 83 10.52 -1.28 6.03
C ASP A 83 10.56 -0.11 5.05
N GLU A 84 11.75 0.28 4.61
CA GLU A 84 11.92 1.36 3.63
C GLU A 84 11.39 0.97 2.25
N LEU A 85 11.65 -0.26 1.81
CA LEU A 85 11.15 -0.79 0.55
C LEU A 85 9.63 -0.76 0.51
N CYS A 86 8.97 -1.29 1.55
CA CYS A 86 7.51 -1.29 1.66
C CYS A 86 6.95 0.14 1.77
N TYR A 87 7.58 1.02 2.55
CA TYR A 87 7.18 2.42 2.65
C TYR A 87 7.16 3.12 1.29
N ARG A 88 8.21 2.91 0.47
CA ARG A 88 8.26 3.48 -0.88
C ARG A 88 7.24 2.88 -1.81
N GLN A 89 7.08 1.55 -1.81
CA GLN A 89 6.05 0.87 -2.57
C GLN A 89 4.65 1.44 -2.25
N MET A 90 4.29 1.53 -0.98
CA MET A 90 3.01 2.07 -0.55
C MET A 90 2.81 3.55 -0.92
N LYS A 91 3.89 4.34 -0.90
CA LYS A 91 3.86 5.74 -1.33
C LYS A 91 3.57 5.87 -2.83
N ASP A 92 4.23 5.05 -3.65
CA ASP A 92 4.03 5.03 -5.10
C ASP A 92 2.63 4.47 -5.44
N SER A 93 2.19 3.43 -4.74
CA SER A 93 0.84 2.89 -4.84
C SER A 93 -0.22 3.93 -4.49
N THR A 94 0.02 4.79 -3.48
CA THR A 94 -0.89 5.89 -3.13
C THR A 94 -1.03 6.90 -4.27
N ALA A 95 0.06 7.22 -4.95
CA ALA A 95 0.03 8.13 -6.10
C ALA A 95 -0.73 7.52 -7.28
N THR A 96 -0.47 6.23 -7.58
CA THR A 96 -1.15 5.49 -8.64
C THR A 96 -2.64 5.32 -8.35
N PHE A 97 -3.00 4.99 -7.10
CA PHE A 97 -4.39 4.91 -6.64
C PHE A 97 -5.15 6.23 -6.84
N GLN A 98 -4.54 7.35 -6.45
CA GLN A 98 -5.14 8.67 -6.67
C GLN A 98 -5.35 8.95 -8.16
N GLN A 99 -4.37 8.61 -9.00
CA GLN A 99 -4.50 8.76 -10.46
C GLN A 99 -5.64 7.90 -11.02
N ALA A 100 -5.79 6.65 -10.56
CA ALA A 100 -6.88 5.77 -10.97
C ALA A 100 -8.25 6.35 -10.60
N LEU A 101 -8.38 6.89 -9.38
CA LEU A 101 -9.60 7.56 -8.92
C LEU A 101 -9.93 8.83 -9.75
N ASP A 102 -8.91 9.59 -10.17
CA ASP A 102 -9.09 10.84 -10.92
C ASP A 102 -9.32 10.61 -12.42
N ALA A 103 -8.72 9.59 -13.01
CA ALA A 103 -8.81 9.27 -14.44
C ALA A 103 -10.23 8.87 -14.87
N ARG A 104 -10.93 8.14 -14.02
CA ARG A 104 -12.32 7.73 -14.24
C ARG A 104 -13.22 8.56 -13.34
N ARG A 105 -13.42 9.84 -13.66
CA ARG A 105 -14.45 10.67 -13.02
C ARG A 105 -15.82 10.13 -13.42
N GLY A 106 -16.22 9.06 -12.71
CA GLY A 106 -17.36 8.22 -13.04
C GLY A 106 -18.67 9.00 -13.10
N ARG A 107 -19.41 8.81 -14.16
CA ARG A 107 -20.80 9.27 -14.27
C ARG A 107 -21.70 8.49 -13.31
N ARG A 108 -21.28 7.29 -12.91
CA ARG A 108 -22.03 6.37 -12.04
C ARG A 108 -21.16 5.97 -10.84
N TRP A 109 -21.74 5.96 -9.68
CA TRP A 109 -21.04 5.66 -8.43
C TRP A 109 -20.41 4.25 -8.39
N ASN A 110 -21.01 3.26 -9.06
CA ASN A 110 -20.49 1.90 -9.12
C ASN A 110 -19.16 1.80 -9.89
N GLU A 111 -18.85 2.77 -10.75
CA GLU A 111 -17.53 2.86 -11.39
C GLU A 111 -16.39 3.07 -10.37
N ILE A 112 -16.71 3.63 -9.19
CA ILE A 112 -15.75 3.72 -8.08
C ILE A 112 -15.37 2.33 -7.59
N VAL A 113 -16.37 1.43 -7.46
CA VAL A 113 -16.13 0.03 -7.06
C VAL A 113 -15.27 -0.68 -8.09
N ASP A 114 -15.54 -0.49 -9.39
CA ASP A 114 -14.73 -1.07 -10.48
C ASP A 114 -13.27 -0.60 -10.38
N ILE A 115 -13.05 0.70 -10.14
CA ILE A 115 -11.69 1.25 -9.94
C ILE A 115 -10.99 0.59 -8.76
N LEU A 116 -11.67 0.45 -7.62
CA LEU A 116 -11.10 -0.15 -6.42
C LEU A 116 -10.66 -1.60 -6.69
N VAL A 117 -11.56 -2.41 -7.25
CA VAL A 117 -11.28 -3.83 -7.48
C VAL A 117 -10.21 -4.02 -8.54
N ASP A 118 -10.28 -3.29 -9.65
CA ASP A 118 -9.28 -3.36 -10.74
C ASP A 118 -7.90 -2.93 -10.24
N TYR A 119 -7.84 -1.86 -9.42
CA TYR A 119 -6.60 -1.37 -8.84
C TYR A 119 -5.94 -2.41 -7.92
N TYR A 120 -6.70 -2.98 -6.98
CA TYR A 120 -6.18 -4.01 -6.08
C TYR A 120 -5.73 -5.27 -6.83
N ALA A 121 -6.48 -5.70 -7.84
CA ALA A 121 -6.10 -6.82 -8.68
C ALA A 121 -4.78 -6.55 -9.43
N GLU A 122 -4.58 -5.35 -9.96
CA GLU A 122 -3.34 -4.99 -10.67
C GLU A 122 -2.13 -4.91 -9.72
N GLU A 123 -2.27 -4.29 -8.55
CA GLU A 123 -1.21 -4.22 -7.54
C GLU A 123 -0.76 -5.63 -7.10
N HIS A 124 -1.71 -6.55 -6.88
CA HIS A 124 -1.42 -7.90 -6.42
C HIS A 124 -0.79 -8.82 -7.50
N ARG A 125 -0.79 -8.42 -8.78
CA ARG A 125 0.00 -9.08 -9.83
C ARG A 125 1.50 -8.85 -9.70
N THR A 126 1.90 -7.82 -8.97
CA THR A 126 3.32 -7.50 -8.74
C THR A 126 3.96 -8.57 -7.86
N PRO A 127 5.06 -9.26 -8.29
CA PRO A 127 5.67 -10.34 -7.51
C PRO A 127 6.07 -9.93 -6.09
N LEU A 128 6.61 -8.72 -5.91
CA LEU A 128 6.98 -8.19 -4.60
C LEU A 128 5.76 -8.01 -3.69
N VAL A 129 4.63 -7.52 -4.23
CA VAL A 129 3.38 -7.37 -3.47
C VAL A 129 2.84 -8.74 -3.06
N ARG A 130 2.89 -9.74 -3.95
CA ARG A 130 2.48 -11.11 -3.59
C ARG A 130 3.34 -11.67 -2.46
N GLU A 131 4.66 -11.56 -2.55
CA GLU A 131 5.56 -12.10 -1.53
C GLU A 131 5.36 -11.42 -0.16
N LEU A 132 5.08 -10.13 -0.14
CA LEU A 132 4.97 -9.37 1.10
C LEU A 132 3.52 -9.36 1.63
N TRP A 133 2.55 -8.87 0.85
CA TRP A 133 1.17 -8.66 1.33
C TRP A 133 0.30 -9.92 1.23
N VAL A 134 0.38 -10.69 0.13
CA VAL A 134 -0.43 -11.92 0.01
C VAL A 134 0.03 -12.96 1.02
N ARG A 135 1.34 -13.16 1.15
CA ARG A 135 1.91 -14.11 2.11
C ARG A 135 2.01 -13.58 3.54
N GLN A 136 1.57 -12.32 3.77
CA GLN A 136 1.60 -11.67 5.09
C GLN A 136 3.01 -11.55 5.69
N ASN A 137 4.03 -11.49 4.86
CA ASN A 137 5.44 -11.31 5.22
C ASN A 137 5.74 -9.82 5.47
N LEU A 138 5.09 -9.25 6.47
CA LEU A 138 5.21 -7.83 6.82
C LEU A 138 5.75 -7.66 8.22
N THR A 139 6.67 -6.70 8.41
CA THR A 139 7.14 -6.29 9.72
C THR A 139 6.01 -5.62 10.51
N GLN A 140 6.17 -5.49 11.83
CA GLN A 140 5.20 -4.76 12.65
C GLN A 140 5.11 -3.29 12.22
N ARG A 141 6.23 -2.69 11.80
CA ARG A 141 6.27 -1.31 11.30
C ARG A 141 5.45 -1.16 10.02
N VAL A 142 5.66 -2.05 9.05
CA VAL A 142 4.92 -2.02 7.78
C VAL A 142 3.42 -2.20 8.01
N ARG A 143 3.00 -3.10 8.91
CA ARG A 143 1.57 -3.24 9.27
C ARG A 143 0.97 -1.94 9.82
N ALA A 144 1.72 -1.21 10.65
CA ALA A 144 1.26 0.07 11.16
C ALA A 144 1.19 1.16 10.07
N LEU A 145 2.11 1.15 9.10
CA LEU A 145 2.08 2.03 7.94
C LEU A 145 0.89 1.70 7.03
N ASP A 146 0.60 0.43 6.84
CA ASP A 146 -0.52 -0.06 6.03
C ASP A 146 -1.87 0.43 6.56
N GLU A 147 -2.08 0.37 7.86
CA GLU A 147 -3.27 0.94 8.52
C GLU A 147 -3.42 2.46 8.26
N LEU A 148 -2.31 3.21 8.32
CA LEU A 148 -2.32 4.65 8.00
C LEU A 148 -2.65 4.91 6.52
N CYS A 149 -2.13 4.08 5.63
CA CYS A 149 -2.38 4.14 4.20
C CYS A 149 -3.85 3.87 3.89
N ILE A 150 -4.41 2.79 4.43
CA ILE A 150 -5.82 2.42 4.23
C ILE A 150 -6.76 3.51 4.79
N ASP A 151 -6.43 4.11 5.95
CA ASP A 151 -7.21 5.22 6.49
C ASP A 151 -7.20 6.44 5.57
N ASP A 152 -6.05 6.80 5.00
CA ASP A 152 -5.93 7.88 4.02
C ASP A 152 -6.74 7.58 2.74
N TRP A 153 -6.62 6.35 2.22
CA TRP A 153 -7.38 5.91 1.04
C TRP A 153 -8.89 5.90 1.28
N ALA A 154 -9.34 5.52 2.49
CA ALA A 154 -10.75 5.58 2.86
C ALA A 154 -11.30 7.01 2.78
N GLY A 155 -10.51 8.01 3.14
CA GLY A 155 -10.84 9.41 2.95
C GLY A 155 -11.01 9.79 1.47
N ARG A 156 -10.07 9.37 0.62
CA ARG A 156 -10.11 9.62 -0.83
C ARG A 156 -11.31 8.97 -1.50
N VAL A 157 -11.61 7.72 -1.13
CA VAL A 157 -12.79 6.99 -1.63
C VAL A 157 -14.08 7.69 -1.20
N LEU A 158 -14.18 8.12 0.06
CA LEU A 158 -15.33 8.87 0.55
C LEU A 158 -15.53 10.16 -0.26
N ASP A 159 -14.47 10.89 -0.59
CA ASP A 159 -14.56 12.12 -1.38
C ASP A 159 -15.03 11.85 -2.81
N GLN A 160 -14.70 10.70 -3.40
CA GLN A 160 -15.27 10.29 -4.69
C GLN A 160 -16.79 10.04 -4.58
N PHE A 161 -17.24 9.30 -3.56
CA PHE A 161 -18.67 9.05 -3.35
C PHE A 161 -19.46 10.34 -3.06
N ARG A 162 -18.90 11.29 -2.32
CA ARG A 162 -19.51 12.59 -2.03
C ARG A 162 -19.82 13.41 -3.29
N ARG A 163 -19.13 13.17 -4.39
CA ARG A 163 -19.45 13.80 -5.69
C ARG A 163 -20.80 13.35 -6.25
N HIS A 164 -21.36 12.26 -5.70
CA HIS A 164 -22.71 11.75 -6.04
C HIS A 164 -23.77 12.14 -4.99
N ALA A 165 -23.57 13.24 -4.25
CA ALA A 165 -24.54 13.76 -3.31
C ALA A 165 -25.90 14.08 -4.01
N PRO A 166 -27.06 13.93 -3.32
CA PRO A 166 -27.18 13.58 -1.89
C PRO A 166 -27.16 12.07 -1.62
N LYS A 167 -27.03 11.23 -2.64
CA LYS A 167 -27.21 9.76 -2.56
C LYS A 167 -26.32 9.10 -1.49
N PHE A 168 -25.13 9.64 -1.23
CA PHE A 168 -24.15 9.10 -0.28
C PHE A 168 -23.87 10.02 0.92
N ASP A 169 -24.79 10.90 1.29
CA ASP A 169 -24.63 11.81 2.45
C ASP A 169 -24.44 11.05 3.77
N GLY A 170 -25.03 9.83 3.90
CA GLY A 170 -24.88 8.96 5.06
C GLY A 170 -23.60 8.11 5.05
N LEU A 171 -22.81 8.10 3.95
CA LEU A 171 -21.57 7.34 3.88
C LEU A 171 -20.49 8.03 4.72
N THR A 172 -19.76 7.23 5.50
CA THR A 172 -18.69 7.73 6.39
C THR A 172 -17.34 7.12 6.02
N ARG A 173 -16.25 7.72 6.53
CA ARG A 173 -14.90 7.18 6.38
C ARG A 173 -14.78 5.76 6.92
N LEU A 174 -15.47 5.43 8.03
CA LEU A 174 -15.52 4.07 8.57
C LEU A 174 -16.06 3.06 7.55
N HIS A 175 -17.14 3.41 6.84
CA HIS A 175 -17.70 2.52 5.81
C HIS A 175 -16.69 2.27 4.69
N CYS A 176 -15.97 3.31 4.24
CA CYS A 176 -14.92 3.18 3.23
C CYS A 176 -13.73 2.34 3.75
N SER A 177 -13.32 2.56 5.00
CA SER A 177 -12.25 1.78 5.63
C SER A 177 -12.61 0.29 5.72
N VAL A 178 -13.82 -0.05 6.18
CA VAL A 178 -14.33 -1.43 6.23
C VAL A 178 -14.32 -2.07 4.84
N ALA A 179 -14.75 -1.33 3.81
CA ALA A 179 -14.77 -1.82 2.44
C ALA A 179 -13.34 -2.10 1.91
N LEU A 180 -12.37 -1.22 2.19
CA LEU A 180 -10.99 -1.40 1.76
C LEU A 180 -10.30 -2.56 2.47
N HIS A 181 -10.45 -2.72 3.79
CA HIS A 181 -9.93 -3.89 4.51
C HIS A 181 -10.52 -5.21 4.00
N ALA A 182 -11.83 -5.23 3.70
CA ALA A 182 -12.46 -6.41 3.12
C ALA A 182 -11.92 -6.69 1.71
N LEU A 183 -11.74 -5.66 0.88
CA LEU A 183 -11.18 -5.79 -0.46
C LEU A 183 -9.75 -6.31 -0.42
N GLU A 184 -8.90 -5.74 0.45
CA GLU A 184 -7.52 -6.20 0.67
C GLU A 184 -7.49 -7.70 0.98
N ARG A 185 -8.33 -8.16 1.92
CA ARG A 185 -8.38 -9.58 2.28
C ARG A 185 -8.86 -10.47 1.14
N LEU A 186 -9.81 -10.01 0.35
CA LEU A 186 -10.30 -10.75 -0.83
C LEU A 186 -9.26 -10.76 -1.96
N ALA A 187 -8.53 -9.68 -2.17
CA ALA A 187 -7.42 -9.64 -3.11
C ALA A 187 -6.32 -10.64 -2.69
N GLN A 188 -5.89 -10.63 -1.43
CA GLN A 188 -4.95 -11.64 -0.91
C GLN A 188 -5.43 -13.07 -1.16
N PHE A 189 -6.73 -13.34 -0.95
CA PHE A 189 -7.31 -14.66 -1.22
C PHE A 189 -7.28 -15.02 -2.71
N ALA A 190 -7.62 -14.07 -3.58
CA ALA A 190 -7.61 -14.29 -5.03
C ALA A 190 -6.21 -14.63 -5.56
N PHE A 191 -5.15 -14.10 -4.95
CA PHE A 191 -3.77 -14.26 -5.39
C PHE A 191 -2.97 -15.29 -4.58
N THR A 192 -3.60 -16.07 -3.70
CA THR A 192 -2.91 -17.07 -2.87
C THR A 192 -2.25 -18.16 -3.72
N ASP A 193 -2.97 -18.71 -4.69
CA ASP A 193 -2.55 -19.83 -5.52
C ASP A 193 -2.51 -19.50 -7.03
N ASP A 194 -2.90 -18.31 -7.42
CA ASP A 194 -2.96 -17.84 -8.80
C ASP A 194 -2.27 -16.47 -8.93
N GLU A 195 -1.21 -16.41 -9.74
CA GLU A 195 -0.44 -15.17 -9.95
C GLU A 195 -1.20 -14.10 -10.72
N ASP A 196 -2.18 -14.48 -11.52
CA ASP A 196 -3.07 -13.58 -12.25
C ASP A 196 -4.32 -13.19 -11.45
N GLY A 197 -4.54 -13.90 -10.33
CA GLY A 197 -5.68 -13.75 -9.42
C GLY A 197 -6.92 -14.52 -9.90
N ASP A 198 -7.52 -15.33 -8.99
CA ASP A 198 -8.76 -16.07 -9.27
C ASP A 198 -9.89 -15.12 -9.68
N PRO A 199 -10.34 -15.16 -10.96
CA PRO A 199 -11.37 -14.26 -11.46
C PRO A 199 -12.71 -14.43 -10.72
N ALA A 200 -13.01 -15.62 -10.23
CA ALA A 200 -14.26 -15.84 -9.49
C ALA A 200 -14.24 -15.12 -8.13
N VAL A 201 -13.09 -15.08 -7.44
CA VAL A 201 -12.93 -14.32 -6.19
C VAL A 201 -12.98 -12.82 -6.46
N ILE A 202 -12.32 -12.34 -7.53
CA ILE A 202 -12.34 -10.93 -7.94
C ILE A 202 -13.76 -10.48 -8.26
N ASP A 203 -14.55 -11.29 -8.97
CA ASP A 203 -15.96 -10.99 -9.27
C ASP A 203 -16.83 -10.96 -8.00
N GLN A 204 -16.57 -11.84 -7.03
CA GLN A 204 -17.28 -11.81 -5.74
C GLN A 204 -16.90 -10.58 -4.91
N ALA A 205 -15.64 -10.14 -4.93
CA ALA A 205 -15.23 -8.91 -4.29
C ALA A 205 -15.97 -7.70 -4.88
N ARG A 206 -16.08 -7.63 -6.21
CA ARG A 206 -16.82 -6.58 -6.92
C ARG A 206 -18.32 -6.58 -6.54
N LEU A 207 -18.95 -7.76 -6.53
CA LEU A 207 -20.34 -7.92 -6.14
C LEU A 207 -20.56 -7.47 -4.69
N MET A 208 -19.71 -7.94 -3.77
CA MET A 208 -19.81 -7.62 -2.34
C MET A 208 -19.69 -6.11 -2.10
N LEU A 209 -18.67 -5.45 -2.68
CA LEU A 209 -18.48 -4.01 -2.52
C LEU A 209 -19.63 -3.20 -3.14
N THR A 210 -20.13 -3.63 -4.31
CA THR A 210 -21.29 -2.99 -4.94
C THR A 210 -22.51 -3.05 -4.03
N GLN A 211 -22.82 -4.21 -3.44
CA GLN A 211 -23.94 -4.37 -2.52
C GLN A 211 -23.72 -3.58 -1.22
N PHE A 212 -22.51 -3.61 -0.68
CA PHE A 212 -22.16 -2.85 0.52
C PHE A 212 -22.41 -1.35 0.33
N PHE A 213 -21.86 -0.73 -0.72
CA PHE A 213 -22.07 0.69 -0.97
C PHE A 213 -23.53 1.00 -1.37
N ALA A 214 -24.21 0.11 -2.10
CA ALA A 214 -25.62 0.28 -2.41
C ALA A 214 -26.51 0.32 -1.15
N ALA A 215 -26.17 -0.45 -0.12
CA ALA A 215 -26.88 -0.45 1.16
C ALA A 215 -26.74 0.87 1.93
N HIS A 216 -25.67 1.64 1.66
CA HIS A 216 -25.41 2.97 2.23
C HIS A 216 -25.85 4.12 1.33
N ALA A 217 -26.39 3.83 0.14
CA ALA A 217 -26.99 4.83 -0.72
C ALA A 217 -28.36 5.25 -0.16
N GLY A 218 -28.59 6.54 0.00
CA GLY A 218 -29.90 7.10 0.33
C GLY A 218 -30.94 6.75 -0.75
N LYS A 219 -32.20 6.63 -0.33
CA LYS A 219 -33.34 6.44 -1.24
C LYS A 219 -33.60 7.69 -2.07
#